data_bf92b7152d6e365c896c429adb6e6958
#
_entry.id   bf92b7152d6e365c896c429adb6e6958
#
_cell.length_a   1.000
_cell.length_b   1.000
_cell.length_c   1.000
_cell.angle_alpha   90.00
_cell.angle_beta   90.00
_cell.angle_gamma   90.00
#
_symmetry.space_group_name_H-M   'P 1'
#
loop_
_entity.id
_entity.type
_entity.pdbx_description
1 polymer ?
#
loop_
_entity_poly.entity_id
_entity_poly.type
_entity_poly.pdbx_seq_one_letter_code
_entity_poly.pdbx_strand_id
1 'polypeptide(L)'
;MKILVVGDSCKDVFIYGEVRRLTPEAPVPVFNPIREVTNDGMSKNVASNLEALGETVYNITNPNSIRKVRYVDHKSNQLVLRVDEHDYCDRINTGVLSSIKDNKCTIPMSGQVKIDAIIISDYCKGFLEEDDIQYICENNSNVFVDTKKKLGEWIDNCTYLKINSLEYENNEKFLNKYYDIMNKTIVTKGNEGCLFQEKLYPTKDVPV
;
A
#
# COMPACT_ATOMS: atom_id res chain seq x y z
N MET A 1 -18.78 -8.54 0.48
CA MET A 1 -17.95 -9.20 -0.55
C MET A 1 -16.83 -9.97 0.13
N LYS A 2 -16.19 -10.93 -0.56
CA LYS A 2 -14.94 -11.57 -0.12
C LYS A 2 -13.79 -10.97 -0.92
N ILE A 3 -12.95 -10.22 -0.27
CA ILE A 3 -11.87 -9.45 -0.90
C ILE A 3 -10.53 -10.05 -0.49
N LEU A 4 -9.66 -10.29 -1.46
CA LEU A 4 -8.27 -10.66 -1.22
C LEU A 4 -7.38 -9.42 -1.36
N VAL A 5 -6.63 -9.10 -0.32
CA VAL A 5 -5.58 -8.07 -0.38
C VAL A 5 -4.23 -8.76 -0.45
N VAL A 6 -3.42 -8.42 -1.45
CA VAL A 6 -2.07 -8.99 -1.66
C VAL A 6 -1.06 -7.86 -1.74
N GLY A 7 0.02 -7.92 -0.98
CA GLY A 7 1.07 -6.90 -1.06
C GLY A 7 1.94 -6.78 0.18
N ASP A 8 2.84 -5.81 0.14
CA ASP A 8 3.73 -5.51 1.26
C ASP A 8 2.94 -5.02 2.48
N SER A 9 3.38 -5.41 3.68
CA SER A 9 2.84 -4.87 4.94
C SER A 9 3.97 -4.39 5.84
N CYS A 10 3.65 -3.44 6.70
CA CYS A 10 4.56 -2.96 7.73
C CYS A 10 3.85 -2.69 9.06
N LYS A 11 4.63 -2.44 10.10
CA LYS A 11 4.17 -1.81 11.33
C LYS A 11 4.58 -0.34 11.30
N ASP A 12 3.59 0.55 11.34
CA ASP A 12 3.80 1.99 11.54
C ASP A 12 3.83 2.26 13.04
N VAL A 13 5.02 2.55 13.57
CA VAL A 13 5.26 2.77 15.00
C VAL A 13 5.45 4.26 15.22
N PHE A 14 4.65 4.86 16.10
CA PHE A 14 4.74 6.24 16.49
C PHE A 14 5.19 6.32 17.94
N ILE A 15 6.39 6.84 18.16
CA ILE A 15 6.94 7.09 19.48
C ILE A 15 6.78 8.57 19.78
N TYR A 16 5.84 8.91 20.64
CA TYR A 16 5.62 10.28 21.09
C TYR A 16 6.52 10.60 22.27
N GLY A 17 7.19 11.75 22.22
CA GLY A 17 8.11 12.15 23.27
C GLY A 17 8.36 13.65 23.29
N GLU A 18 9.35 14.07 24.04
CA GLU A 18 9.76 15.48 24.18
C GLU A 18 11.22 15.67 23.79
N VAL A 19 11.50 16.77 23.09
CA VAL A 19 12.86 17.28 22.85
C VAL A 19 13.03 18.53 23.68
N ARG A 20 13.88 18.46 24.73
CA ARG A 20 14.13 19.60 25.65
C ARG A 20 15.51 20.19 25.52
N ARG A 21 16.47 19.48 24.95
CA ARG A 21 17.86 19.91 24.81
C ARG A 21 18.55 19.21 23.64
N LEU A 22 19.66 19.74 23.24
CA LEU A 22 20.61 19.08 22.34
C LEU A 22 21.64 18.29 23.16
N THR A 23 22.33 17.34 22.51
CA THR A 23 23.45 16.63 23.16
C THR A 23 24.68 17.54 23.24
N PRO A 24 25.58 17.31 24.20
CA PRO A 24 26.86 18.04 24.27
C PRO A 24 27.82 17.67 23.13
N GLU A 25 27.71 16.44 22.60
CA GLU A 25 28.63 15.87 21.60
C GLU A 25 28.39 16.42 20.21
N ALA A 26 27.12 16.78 19.89
CA ALA A 26 26.70 17.26 18.57
C ALA A 26 25.37 18.00 18.67
N PRO A 27 25.01 18.88 17.72
CA PRO A 27 23.72 19.58 17.70
C PRO A 27 22.55 18.63 17.31
N VAL A 28 22.41 17.55 18.07
CA VAL A 28 21.40 16.52 17.87
C VAL A 28 20.40 16.57 19.03
N PRO A 29 19.08 16.48 18.75
CA PRO A 29 18.06 16.51 19.79
C PRO A 29 18.13 15.28 20.70
N VAL A 30 17.98 15.49 22.01
CA VAL A 30 17.75 14.42 22.99
C VAL A 30 16.24 14.16 23.07
N PHE A 31 15.81 13.04 22.56
CA PHE A 31 14.42 12.64 22.56
C PHE A 31 14.10 11.78 23.80
N ASN A 32 13.11 12.17 24.58
CA ASN A 32 12.63 11.42 25.73
C ASN A 32 11.26 10.81 25.41
N PRO A 33 11.16 9.50 25.19
CA PRO A 33 9.91 8.84 24.82
C PRO A 33 8.92 8.86 26.01
N ILE A 34 7.62 9.05 25.70
CA ILE A 34 6.53 9.08 26.66
C ILE A 34 5.54 7.93 26.40
N ARG A 35 5.18 7.71 25.13
CA ARG A 35 4.24 6.64 24.74
C ARG A 35 4.53 6.15 23.34
N GLU A 36 4.12 4.91 23.08
CA GLU A 36 4.19 4.28 21.75
C GLU A 36 2.79 3.92 21.27
N VAL A 37 2.57 4.10 19.98
CA VAL A 37 1.36 3.64 19.27
C VAL A 37 1.82 2.88 18.04
N THR A 38 1.29 1.69 17.82
CA THR A 38 1.61 0.86 16.66
C THR A 38 0.35 0.59 15.87
N ASN A 39 0.40 0.88 14.56
CA ASN A 39 -0.67 0.60 13.62
C ASN A 39 -0.17 -0.36 12.53
N ASP A 40 -1.10 -1.07 11.92
CA ASP A 40 -0.83 -1.80 10.70
C ASP A 40 -0.74 -0.85 9.50
N GLY A 41 0.28 -1.02 8.67
CA GLY A 41 0.52 -0.18 7.50
C GLY A 41 0.50 -0.95 6.18
N MET A 42 0.51 -0.22 5.05
CA MET A 42 0.52 -0.76 3.69
C MET A 42 -0.70 -1.68 3.43
N SER A 43 -0.51 -2.91 2.91
CA SER A 43 -1.61 -3.84 2.59
C SER A 43 -2.50 -4.17 3.79
N LYS A 44 -1.94 -4.25 4.99
CA LYS A 44 -2.74 -4.48 6.20
C LYS A 44 -3.64 -3.30 6.55
N ASN A 45 -3.20 -2.06 6.31
CA ASN A 45 -4.05 -0.89 6.48
C ASN A 45 -5.21 -0.90 5.46
N VAL A 46 -4.95 -1.33 4.22
CA VAL A 46 -6.01 -1.52 3.22
C VAL A 46 -7.01 -2.57 3.69
N ALA A 47 -6.52 -3.71 4.19
CA ALA A 47 -7.38 -4.76 4.73
C ALA A 47 -8.26 -4.25 5.89
N SER A 48 -7.67 -3.56 6.87
CA SER A 48 -8.40 -3.00 8.01
C SER A 48 -9.47 -1.98 7.60
N ASN A 49 -9.19 -1.15 6.58
CA ASN A 49 -10.18 -0.21 6.06
C ASN A 49 -11.37 -0.92 5.40
N LEU A 50 -11.12 -1.98 4.66
CA LEU A 50 -12.19 -2.79 4.04
C LEU A 50 -13.01 -3.54 5.08
N GLU A 51 -12.37 -4.09 6.12
CA GLU A 51 -13.07 -4.71 7.25
C GLU A 51 -13.97 -3.70 7.99
N ALA A 52 -13.50 -2.46 8.18
CA ALA A 52 -14.29 -1.37 8.76
C ALA A 52 -15.51 -0.98 7.89
N LEU A 53 -15.45 -1.23 6.58
CA LEU A 53 -16.58 -1.07 5.66
C LEU A 53 -17.54 -2.28 5.69
N GLY A 54 -17.26 -3.31 6.49
CA GLY A 54 -18.11 -4.51 6.64
C GLY A 54 -17.81 -5.63 5.66
N GLU A 55 -16.66 -5.59 4.96
CA GLU A 55 -16.28 -6.62 4.01
C GLU A 55 -15.54 -7.79 4.69
N THR A 56 -15.60 -8.96 4.08
CA THR A 56 -14.79 -10.11 4.51
C THR A 56 -13.45 -10.05 3.79
N VAL A 57 -12.36 -9.88 4.52
CA VAL A 57 -11.04 -9.67 3.94
C VAL A 57 -10.09 -10.82 4.25
N TYR A 58 -9.37 -11.27 3.22
CA TYR A 58 -8.22 -12.15 3.33
C TYR A 58 -6.98 -11.34 2.96
N ASN A 59 -5.89 -11.48 3.72
CA ASN A 59 -4.65 -10.75 3.44
C ASN A 59 -3.48 -11.73 3.26
N ILE A 60 -2.81 -11.62 2.10
CA ILE A 60 -1.57 -12.32 1.79
C ILE A 60 -0.45 -11.29 1.74
N THR A 61 0.46 -11.36 2.69
CA THR A 61 1.52 -10.37 2.88
C THR A 61 2.81 -11.03 3.36
N ASN A 62 3.90 -10.25 3.35
CA ASN A 62 5.20 -10.69 3.84
C ASN A 62 5.13 -11.17 5.30
N PRO A 63 5.79 -12.29 5.63
CA PRO A 63 5.87 -12.80 6.99
C PRO A 63 6.80 -11.94 7.88
N ASN A 64 7.82 -11.30 7.28
CA ASN A 64 8.79 -10.48 7.98
C ASN A 64 8.23 -9.10 8.27
N SER A 65 8.44 -8.59 9.49
CA SER A 65 7.93 -7.30 9.91
C SER A 65 8.83 -6.16 9.44
N ILE A 66 8.42 -5.46 8.38
CA ILE A 66 8.94 -4.13 8.06
C ILE A 66 8.43 -3.17 9.14
N ARG A 67 9.29 -2.33 9.70
CA ARG A 67 8.89 -1.33 10.70
C ARG A 67 9.26 0.07 10.24
N LYS A 68 8.32 1.00 10.42
CA LYS A 68 8.50 2.43 10.14
C LYS A 68 8.29 3.20 11.42
N VAL A 69 9.38 3.50 12.09
CA VAL A 69 9.37 4.14 13.40
C VAL A 69 9.44 5.66 13.21
N ARG A 70 8.46 6.36 13.75
CA ARG A 70 8.38 7.81 13.74
C ARG A 70 8.49 8.35 15.16
N TYR A 71 9.50 9.17 15.40
CA TYR A 71 9.66 9.91 16.65
C TYR A 71 8.97 11.27 16.49
N VAL A 72 7.95 11.51 17.28
CA VAL A 72 7.05 12.67 17.14
C VAL A 72 7.08 13.48 18.43
N ASP A 73 7.29 14.79 18.32
CA ASP A 73 7.16 15.67 19.47
C ASP A 73 5.71 15.70 19.95
N HIS A 74 5.53 15.35 21.21
CA HIS A 74 4.21 15.19 21.83
C HIS A 74 3.36 16.47 21.83
N LYS A 75 4.00 17.65 21.87
CA LYS A 75 3.28 18.93 21.98
C LYS A 75 2.92 19.51 20.62
N SER A 76 3.88 19.50 19.70
CA SER A 76 3.72 20.13 18.39
C SER A 76 3.20 19.15 17.32
N ASN A 77 3.19 17.84 17.60
CA ASN A 77 2.96 16.78 16.61
C ASN A 77 3.96 16.80 15.41
N GLN A 78 5.11 17.46 15.58
CA GLN A 78 6.14 17.50 14.54
C GLN A 78 6.95 16.22 14.53
N LEU A 79 7.24 15.73 13.33
CA LEU A 79 8.15 14.61 13.11
C LEU A 79 9.58 15.07 13.42
N VAL A 80 10.23 14.43 14.39
CA VAL A 80 11.62 14.67 14.78
C VAL A 80 12.58 13.80 13.97
N LEU A 81 12.24 12.50 13.84
CA LEU A 81 13.06 11.50 13.15
C LEU A 81 12.16 10.38 12.64
N ARG A 82 12.49 9.83 11.47
CA ARG A 82 11.94 8.56 10.98
C ARG A 82 13.05 7.55 10.79
N VAL A 83 12.83 6.34 11.26
CA VAL A 83 13.72 5.18 11.05
C VAL A 83 12.94 4.09 10.35
N ASP A 84 13.41 3.64 9.20
CA ASP A 84 12.83 2.53 8.47
C ASP A 84 13.69 1.28 8.74
N GLU A 85 13.14 0.34 9.50
CA GLU A 85 13.82 -0.90 9.89
C GLU A 85 13.36 -2.05 8.98
N HIS A 86 14.33 -2.80 8.43
CA HIS A 86 14.06 -3.94 7.55
C HIS A 86 13.13 -3.59 6.38
N ASP A 87 13.42 -2.47 5.67
CA ASP A 87 12.55 -1.86 4.66
C ASP A 87 12.49 -2.68 3.34
N TYR A 88 12.61 -3.98 3.45
CA TYR A 88 12.46 -4.96 2.36
C TYR A 88 11.93 -6.30 2.91
N CYS A 89 11.37 -7.12 2.03
CA CYS A 89 10.88 -8.45 2.38
C CYS A 89 11.12 -9.46 1.25
N ASP A 90 10.99 -10.74 1.58
CA ASP A 90 11.07 -11.82 0.62
C ASP A 90 9.86 -11.82 -0.32
N ARG A 91 10.08 -12.24 -1.56
CA ARG A 91 9.04 -12.41 -2.58
C ARG A 91 7.99 -13.43 -2.12
N ILE A 92 6.77 -13.25 -2.58
CA ILE A 92 5.66 -14.18 -2.35
C ILE A 92 6.06 -15.61 -2.75
N ASN A 93 5.67 -16.58 -1.93
CA ASN A 93 5.91 -17.99 -2.24
C ASN A 93 5.15 -18.38 -3.52
N THR A 94 5.83 -19.07 -4.43
CA THR A 94 5.27 -19.48 -5.73
C THR A 94 4.03 -20.36 -5.62
N GLY A 95 3.97 -21.23 -4.59
CA GLY A 95 2.79 -22.05 -4.31
C GLY A 95 1.59 -21.24 -3.84
N VAL A 96 1.83 -20.18 -3.06
CA VAL A 96 0.79 -19.23 -2.66
C VAL A 96 0.32 -18.42 -3.87
N LEU A 97 1.25 -17.88 -4.65
CA LEU A 97 0.94 -17.12 -5.87
C LEU A 97 0.09 -17.95 -6.84
N SER A 98 0.51 -19.17 -7.15
CA SER A 98 -0.21 -20.06 -8.09
C SER A 98 -1.61 -20.47 -7.61
N SER A 99 -1.88 -20.36 -6.31
CA SER A 99 -3.22 -20.60 -5.75
C SER A 99 -4.21 -19.46 -6.01
N ILE A 100 -3.71 -18.27 -6.40
CA ILE A 100 -4.53 -17.06 -6.71
C ILE A 100 -4.93 -17.13 -8.19
N LYS A 101 -5.96 -17.88 -8.48
CA LYS A 101 -6.41 -18.13 -9.86
C LYS A 101 -7.91 -18.38 -9.94
N ASP A 102 -8.54 -18.02 -11.06
CA ASP A 102 -9.98 -18.22 -11.33
C ASP A 102 -10.88 -17.59 -10.26
N ASN A 103 -10.49 -16.43 -9.74
CA ASN A 103 -11.11 -15.76 -8.59
C ASN A 103 -11.24 -16.67 -7.37
N LYS A 104 -10.21 -17.46 -7.10
CA LYS A 104 -10.09 -18.32 -5.92
C LYS A 104 -8.70 -18.15 -5.32
N CYS A 105 -8.58 -18.48 -4.06
CA CYS A 105 -7.30 -18.53 -3.36
C CYS A 105 -7.33 -19.61 -2.27
N THR A 106 -6.21 -20.26 -2.04
CA THR A 106 -6.06 -21.18 -0.91
C THR A 106 -5.56 -20.41 0.31
N ILE A 107 -6.42 -20.31 1.32
CA ILE A 107 -6.12 -19.62 2.58
C ILE A 107 -5.76 -20.67 3.63
N PRO A 108 -4.65 -20.50 4.38
CA PRO A 108 -4.33 -21.39 5.50
C PRO A 108 -5.55 -21.55 6.42
N MET A 109 -5.82 -22.77 6.87
CA MET A 109 -6.93 -23.17 7.74
C MET A 109 -8.35 -23.02 7.14
N SER A 110 -8.56 -22.21 6.11
CA SER A 110 -9.88 -22.01 5.46
C SER A 110 -10.03 -22.81 4.16
N GLY A 111 -8.95 -23.38 3.64
CA GLY A 111 -8.93 -24.08 2.36
C GLY A 111 -9.11 -23.14 1.17
N GLN A 112 -9.66 -23.65 0.08
CA GLN A 112 -9.92 -22.85 -1.11
C GLN A 112 -11.19 -21.99 -0.92
N VAL A 113 -11.05 -20.68 -1.10
CA VAL A 113 -12.14 -19.70 -1.01
C VAL A 113 -12.36 -19.01 -2.35
N LYS A 114 -13.62 -18.69 -2.65
CA LYS A 114 -13.98 -17.86 -3.80
C LYS A 114 -13.81 -16.39 -3.40
N ILE A 115 -13.21 -15.61 -4.28
CA ILE A 115 -12.89 -14.18 -4.11
C ILE A 115 -13.73 -13.36 -5.08
N ASP A 116 -14.35 -12.28 -4.62
CA ASP A 116 -15.16 -11.38 -5.43
C ASP A 116 -14.30 -10.25 -6.05
N ALA A 117 -13.24 -9.83 -5.36
CA ALA A 117 -12.28 -8.83 -5.84
C ALA A 117 -10.89 -9.06 -5.25
N ILE A 118 -9.85 -8.68 -5.99
CA ILE A 118 -8.47 -8.71 -5.54
C ILE A 118 -7.93 -7.29 -5.53
N ILE A 119 -7.27 -6.89 -4.45
CA ILE A 119 -6.57 -5.61 -4.32
C ILE A 119 -5.09 -5.91 -4.15
N ILE A 120 -4.28 -5.42 -5.08
CA ILE A 120 -2.83 -5.44 -5.00
C ILE A 120 -2.38 -4.11 -4.40
N SER A 121 -1.67 -4.17 -3.26
CA SER A 121 -1.13 -3.01 -2.55
C SER A 121 0.40 -3.16 -2.46
N ASP A 122 1.09 -2.70 -3.52
CA ASP A 122 2.53 -2.89 -3.71
C ASP A 122 3.30 -1.60 -3.42
N TYR A 123 4.08 -1.62 -2.36
CA TYR A 123 4.96 -0.52 -1.95
C TYR A 123 6.42 -0.72 -2.37
N CYS A 124 6.68 -1.64 -3.30
CA CYS A 124 8.03 -1.98 -3.79
C CYS A 124 8.99 -2.39 -2.67
N LYS A 125 8.53 -3.24 -1.73
CA LYS A 125 9.39 -3.78 -0.69
C LYS A 125 9.90 -5.19 -1.00
N GLY A 126 9.58 -5.70 -2.19
CA GLY A 126 10.06 -6.98 -2.70
C GLY A 126 9.07 -8.13 -2.63
N PHE A 127 7.89 -7.94 -2.01
CA PHE A 127 6.90 -9.01 -1.89
C PHE A 127 6.33 -9.47 -3.23
N LEU A 128 6.07 -8.53 -4.15
CA LEU A 128 5.60 -8.80 -5.50
C LEU A 128 6.58 -8.23 -6.54
N GLU A 129 6.91 -9.04 -7.54
CA GLU A 129 7.54 -8.59 -8.76
C GLU A 129 6.51 -8.27 -9.85
N GLU A 130 6.93 -7.65 -10.95
CA GLU A 130 6.04 -7.29 -12.07
C GLU A 130 5.31 -8.53 -12.62
N ASP A 131 6.05 -9.64 -12.79
CA ASP A 131 5.50 -10.91 -13.29
C ASP A 131 4.45 -11.51 -12.35
N ASP A 132 4.56 -11.29 -11.02
CA ASP A 132 3.57 -11.75 -10.04
C ASP A 132 2.27 -10.98 -10.19
N ILE A 133 2.37 -9.65 -10.34
CA ILE A 133 1.21 -8.78 -10.55
C ILE A 133 0.53 -9.13 -11.88
N GLN A 134 1.33 -9.28 -12.94
CA GLN A 134 0.83 -9.72 -14.25
C GLN A 134 0.08 -11.04 -14.15
N TYR A 135 0.69 -12.05 -13.51
CA TYR A 135 0.05 -13.36 -13.31
C TYR A 135 -1.30 -13.24 -12.61
N ILE A 136 -1.38 -12.44 -11.53
CA ILE A 136 -2.65 -12.25 -10.80
C ILE A 136 -3.69 -11.58 -11.71
N CYS A 137 -3.30 -10.55 -12.47
CA CYS A 137 -4.20 -9.82 -13.37
C CYS A 137 -4.70 -10.69 -14.53
N GLU A 138 -3.84 -11.52 -15.11
CA GLU A 138 -4.20 -12.42 -16.25
C GLU A 138 -5.12 -13.57 -15.83
N ASN A 139 -5.00 -14.05 -14.61
CA ASN A 139 -5.72 -15.23 -14.14
C ASN A 139 -6.96 -14.92 -13.29
N ASN A 140 -7.30 -13.65 -13.08
CA ASN A 140 -8.44 -13.25 -12.27
C ASN A 140 -9.17 -12.06 -12.87
N SER A 141 -10.43 -11.89 -12.50
CA SER A 141 -11.22 -10.70 -12.78
C SER A 141 -11.34 -9.82 -11.53
N ASN A 142 -11.71 -8.53 -11.72
CA ASN A 142 -11.87 -7.56 -10.63
C ASN A 142 -10.57 -7.36 -9.82
N VAL A 143 -9.44 -7.17 -10.51
CA VAL A 143 -8.15 -6.90 -9.91
C VAL A 143 -7.87 -5.40 -9.92
N PHE A 144 -7.73 -4.83 -8.74
CA PHE A 144 -7.41 -3.41 -8.49
C PHE A 144 -5.95 -3.33 -8.06
N VAL A 145 -5.17 -2.47 -8.71
CA VAL A 145 -3.73 -2.35 -8.45
C VAL A 145 -3.38 -0.96 -7.94
N ASP A 146 -2.72 -0.91 -6.79
CA ASP A 146 -1.99 0.25 -6.25
C ASP A 146 -0.52 -0.14 -6.16
N THR A 147 0.33 0.43 -7.00
CA THR A 147 1.76 0.09 -7.07
C THR A 147 2.63 1.32 -7.18
N LYS A 148 3.82 1.24 -6.61
CA LYS A 148 4.88 2.24 -6.76
C LYS A 148 5.91 1.86 -7.83
N LYS A 149 5.71 0.72 -8.51
CA LYS A 149 6.58 0.32 -9.61
C LYS A 149 6.42 1.25 -10.80
N LYS A 150 7.46 1.32 -11.62
CA LYS A 150 7.35 1.95 -12.93
C LYS A 150 6.40 1.12 -13.79
N LEU A 151 5.41 1.77 -14.39
CA LEU A 151 4.40 1.09 -15.19
C LEU A 151 5.00 0.52 -16.49
N GLY A 152 4.51 -0.65 -16.87
CA GLY A 152 4.84 -1.39 -18.08
C GLY A 152 3.63 -2.18 -18.59
N GLU A 153 3.80 -2.94 -19.66
CA GLU A 153 2.73 -3.74 -20.26
C GLU A 153 2.18 -4.82 -19.31
N TRP A 154 2.94 -5.18 -18.27
CA TRP A 154 2.56 -6.13 -17.23
C TRP A 154 1.29 -5.74 -16.45
N ILE A 155 0.87 -4.45 -16.51
CA ILE A 155 -0.34 -3.97 -15.82
C ILE A 155 -1.62 -4.05 -16.69
N ASP A 156 -1.50 -4.44 -17.95
CA ASP A 156 -2.59 -4.30 -18.93
C ASP A 156 -3.88 -5.02 -18.55
N ASN A 157 -3.80 -6.16 -17.88
CA ASN A 157 -4.97 -6.96 -17.50
C ASN A 157 -5.61 -6.57 -16.15
N CYS A 158 -5.15 -5.50 -15.47
CA CYS A 158 -5.85 -5.03 -14.27
C CYS A 158 -7.22 -4.42 -14.62
N THR A 159 -8.16 -4.48 -13.68
CA THR A 159 -9.47 -3.83 -13.85
C THR A 159 -9.36 -2.32 -13.63
N TYR A 160 -8.67 -1.92 -12.58
CA TYR A 160 -8.36 -0.52 -12.28
C TYR A 160 -6.93 -0.40 -11.75
N LEU A 161 -6.27 0.68 -12.14
CA LEU A 161 -4.99 1.11 -11.61
C LEU A 161 -5.20 2.37 -10.78
N LYS A 162 -4.70 2.41 -9.55
CA LYS A 162 -4.66 3.62 -8.72
C LYS A 162 -3.21 4.06 -8.55
N ILE A 163 -2.96 5.31 -8.82
CA ILE A 163 -1.65 5.97 -8.64
C ILE A 163 -1.84 7.36 -8.04
N ASN A 164 -0.79 7.94 -7.47
CA ASN A 164 -0.80 9.33 -7.03
C ASN A 164 -0.26 10.29 -8.12
N SER A 165 -0.31 11.61 -7.87
CA SER A 165 0.15 12.61 -8.83
C SER A 165 1.61 12.45 -9.23
N LEU A 166 2.50 12.13 -8.29
CA LEU A 166 3.93 11.92 -8.57
C LEU A 166 4.16 10.66 -9.41
N GLU A 167 3.46 9.59 -9.09
CA GLU A 167 3.50 8.34 -9.87
C GLU A 167 2.94 8.56 -11.28
N TYR A 168 1.89 9.39 -11.42
CA TYR A 168 1.36 9.78 -12.73
C TYR A 168 2.41 10.53 -13.56
N GLU A 169 3.03 11.57 -13.00
CA GLU A 169 4.08 12.35 -13.67
C GLU A 169 5.24 11.46 -14.14
N ASN A 170 5.68 10.53 -13.30
CA ASN A 170 6.75 9.58 -13.61
C ASN A 170 6.39 8.58 -14.72
N ASN A 171 5.09 8.34 -14.95
CA ASN A 171 4.57 7.37 -15.92
C ASN A 171 3.77 8.00 -17.06
N GLU A 172 3.72 9.33 -17.16
CA GLU A 172 2.90 10.07 -18.13
C GLU A 172 3.14 9.60 -19.58
N LYS A 173 4.41 9.43 -19.97
CA LYS A 173 4.77 8.97 -21.33
C LYS A 173 4.22 7.58 -21.65
N PHE A 174 4.22 6.70 -20.66
CA PHE A 174 3.66 5.35 -20.80
C PHE A 174 2.14 5.41 -20.91
N LEU A 175 1.46 6.12 -20.00
CA LEU A 175 0.01 6.25 -19.97
C LEU A 175 -0.55 6.90 -21.22
N ASN A 176 0.13 7.92 -21.75
CA ASN A 176 -0.25 8.58 -23.02
C ASN A 176 -0.09 7.66 -24.25
N LYS A 177 0.79 6.66 -24.18
CA LYS A 177 0.95 5.66 -25.23
C LYS A 177 -0.11 4.56 -25.16
N TYR A 178 -0.56 4.19 -23.96
CA TYR A 178 -1.49 3.08 -23.71
C TYR A 178 -2.83 3.63 -23.19
N TYR A 179 -3.68 4.07 -24.12
CA TYR A 179 -4.96 4.73 -23.81
C TYR A 179 -5.90 3.85 -22.98
N ASP A 180 -5.91 2.53 -23.22
CA ASP A 180 -6.74 1.58 -22.47
C ASP A 180 -6.34 1.50 -21.00
N ILE A 181 -5.03 1.61 -20.71
CA ILE A 181 -4.53 1.69 -19.34
C ILE A 181 -4.90 3.02 -18.71
N MET A 182 -4.74 4.12 -19.44
CA MET A 182 -5.13 5.46 -18.96
C MET A 182 -6.61 5.53 -18.57
N ASN A 183 -7.50 4.95 -19.37
CA ASN A 183 -8.95 4.96 -19.12
C ASN A 183 -9.38 4.24 -17.83
N LYS A 184 -8.58 3.29 -17.34
CA LYS A 184 -8.82 2.58 -16.07
C LYS A 184 -7.95 3.08 -14.93
N THR A 185 -7.20 4.17 -15.14
CA THR A 185 -6.32 4.75 -14.13
C THR A 185 -7.02 5.82 -13.31
N ILE A 186 -6.99 5.65 -11.99
CA ILE A 186 -7.46 6.62 -10.99
C ILE A 186 -6.22 7.33 -10.43
N VAL A 187 -6.15 8.66 -10.62
CA VAL A 187 -5.04 9.47 -10.12
C VAL A 187 -5.48 10.21 -8.86
N THR A 188 -4.92 9.88 -7.70
CA THR A 188 -5.21 10.58 -6.44
C THR A 188 -4.41 11.87 -6.34
N LYS A 189 -5.07 12.98 -5.94
CA LYS A 189 -4.53 14.34 -5.90
C LYS A 189 -4.57 14.96 -4.50
N GLY A 190 -4.40 14.14 -3.47
CA GLY A 190 -4.45 14.59 -2.08
C GLY A 190 -5.79 15.26 -1.72
N ASN A 191 -5.74 16.48 -1.22
CA ASN A 191 -6.93 17.25 -0.81
C ASN A 191 -7.83 17.69 -1.99
N GLU A 192 -7.36 17.64 -3.22
CA GLU A 192 -8.18 17.93 -4.41
C GLU A 192 -9.11 16.76 -4.77
N GLY A 193 -8.85 15.56 -4.23
CA GLY A 193 -9.64 14.36 -4.53
C GLY A 193 -8.96 13.42 -5.51
N CYS A 194 -9.66 12.93 -6.53
CA CYS A 194 -9.07 12.05 -7.55
C CYS A 194 -9.58 12.39 -8.95
N LEU A 195 -8.74 12.14 -9.93
CA LEU A 195 -9.05 12.23 -11.35
C LEU A 195 -9.30 10.83 -11.90
N PHE A 196 -10.41 10.65 -12.60
CA PHE A 196 -10.75 9.41 -13.30
C PHE A 196 -11.51 9.73 -14.59
N GLN A 197 -11.06 9.21 -15.72
CA GLN A 197 -11.64 9.45 -17.04
C GLN A 197 -11.87 10.96 -17.30
N GLU A 198 -10.81 11.77 -17.11
CA GLU A 198 -10.81 13.22 -17.27
C GLU A 198 -11.75 14.00 -16.34
N LYS A 199 -12.47 13.31 -15.44
CA LYS A 199 -13.35 13.92 -14.46
C LYS A 199 -12.72 13.99 -13.09
N LEU A 200 -12.69 15.18 -12.49
CA LEU A 200 -12.28 15.39 -11.10
C LEU A 200 -13.43 15.04 -10.14
N TYR A 201 -13.13 14.18 -9.17
CA TYR A 201 -14.01 13.84 -8.06
C TYR A 201 -13.41 14.46 -6.79
N PRO A 202 -13.92 15.60 -6.33
CA PRO A 202 -13.36 16.29 -5.18
C PRO A 202 -13.58 15.52 -3.90
N THR A 203 -12.63 15.62 -2.97
CA THR A 203 -12.84 15.14 -1.59
C THR A 203 -13.48 16.22 -0.73
N LYS A 204 -14.05 15.81 0.41
CA LYS A 204 -14.47 16.76 1.44
C LYS A 204 -13.25 17.19 2.24
N ASP A 205 -13.15 18.46 2.59
CA ASP A 205 -12.17 18.94 3.54
C ASP A 205 -12.43 18.27 4.88
N VAL A 206 -11.48 17.42 5.29
CA VAL A 206 -11.45 16.83 6.64
C VAL A 206 -10.31 17.52 7.37
N PRO A 207 -10.58 18.19 8.51
CA PRO A 207 -9.51 18.75 9.33
C PRO A 207 -8.55 17.62 9.75
N VAL A 208 -7.26 17.82 9.49
CA VAL A 208 -6.20 16.90 9.88
C VAL A 208 -5.80 17.14 11.34
#